data_449ae241a46f78a0c4138cfb19113eb3
#
_entry.id   449ae241a46f78a0c4138cfb19113eb3
#
_cell.length_a   1.000
_cell.length_b   1.000
_cell.length_c   1.000
_cell.angle_alpha   90.00
_cell.angle_beta   90.00
_cell.angle_gamma   90.00
#
_symmetry.space_group_name_H-M   'P 1'
#
loop_
_entity.id
_entity.type
_entity.pdbx_description
1 polymer ?
#
loop_
_entity_poly.entity_id
_entity_poly.type
_entity_poly.pdbx_seq_one_letter_code
_entity_poly.pdbx_strand_id
1 'polypeptide(L)'
;MDFSSANALCDVPIISHETGQFQVYPNYEEIKKYTGVLKPRNFEIFKKRLEEAGMIDQAHDFMMASGKWSALLYRADIEMNLRTPEWGGFQLLDLQDYPGQGSAYVGILDAFMESKGLIAPEEWRHFCSEVVPLFCTEKFCWTNDEELTGEVEIANYSESDLNGKQLSWVLTDSKQQVLDKGVLPLQVNQGD
;
A
#
# COMPACT_ATOMS: atom_id res chain seq x y z
N MET A 1 10.01 11.58 -4.30
CA MET A 1 9.50 11.15 -5.63
C MET A 1 8.00 11.37 -5.63
N ASP A 2 7.46 12.06 -6.65
CA ASP A 2 6.07 12.46 -6.79
C ASP A 2 5.70 12.62 -8.28
N PHE A 3 4.48 13.05 -8.58
CA PHE A 3 3.97 13.27 -9.93
C PHE A 3 3.95 14.75 -10.35
N SER A 4 4.66 15.65 -9.67
CA SER A 4 4.64 17.10 -9.93
C SER A 4 4.95 17.46 -11.38
N SER A 5 5.87 16.74 -12.02
CA SER A 5 6.21 16.97 -13.44
C SER A 5 5.06 16.61 -14.40
N ALA A 6 4.24 15.64 -14.06
CA ALA A 6 3.05 15.29 -14.84
C ALA A 6 1.91 16.29 -14.56
N ASN A 7 1.72 16.67 -13.30
CA ASN A 7 0.69 17.64 -12.89
C ASN A 7 0.90 19.00 -13.55
N ALA A 8 2.14 19.46 -13.68
CA ALA A 8 2.50 20.72 -14.32
C ALA A 8 2.12 20.82 -15.82
N LEU A 9 1.73 19.71 -16.45
CA LEU A 9 1.29 19.67 -17.85
C LEU A 9 -0.22 19.86 -18.03
N CYS A 10 -0.99 19.96 -16.94
CA CYS A 10 -2.44 20.01 -16.95
C CYS A 10 -2.96 21.19 -16.14
N ASP A 11 -4.04 21.82 -16.63
CA ASP A 11 -4.75 22.93 -15.96
C ASP A 11 -6.02 22.43 -15.23
N VAL A 12 -6.16 21.11 -15.04
CA VAL A 12 -7.30 20.48 -14.38
C VAL A 12 -6.79 19.47 -13.36
N PRO A 13 -7.56 19.16 -12.30
CA PRO A 13 -7.17 18.16 -11.32
C PRO A 13 -6.90 16.80 -11.98
N ILE A 14 -5.75 16.20 -11.65
CA ILE A 14 -5.38 14.86 -12.11
C ILE A 14 -5.69 13.87 -10.99
N ILE A 15 -6.23 12.72 -11.36
CA ILE A 15 -6.48 11.60 -10.46
C ILE A 15 -5.75 10.38 -11.04
N SER A 16 -4.93 9.71 -10.23
CA SER A 16 -4.34 8.43 -10.62
C SER A 16 -5.42 7.39 -10.80
N HIS A 17 -5.39 6.70 -11.94
CA HIS A 17 -6.33 5.64 -12.28
C HIS A 17 -5.62 4.28 -12.29
N GLU A 18 -6.31 3.24 -11.84
CA GLU A 18 -5.76 1.87 -11.76
C GLU A 18 -4.46 1.80 -10.92
N THR A 19 -4.39 2.58 -9.84
CA THR A 19 -3.25 2.56 -8.92
C THR A 19 -3.13 1.20 -8.26
N GLY A 20 -1.92 0.64 -8.25
CA GLY A 20 -1.66 -0.68 -7.66
C GLY A 20 -1.44 -1.74 -8.75
N GLN A 21 -2.24 -2.78 -8.78
CA GLN A 21 -2.10 -3.96 -9.64
C GLN A 21 -0.86 -4.81 -9.34
N PHE A 22 -0.46 -4.85 -8.06
CA PHE A 22 0.66 -5.67 -7.61
C PHE A 22 0.20 -7.09 -7.31
N GLN A 23 0.63 -8.04 -8.11
CA GLN A 23 0.21 -9.43 -8.07
C GLN A 23 0.56 -10.11 -6.74
N VAL A 24 -0.43 -10.77 -6.16
CA VAL A 24 -0.27 -11.67 -5.01
C VAL A 24 -0.36 -13.11 -5.50
N TYR A 25 0.49 -13.99 -4.97
CA TYR A 25 0.42 -15.40 -5.30
C TYR A 25 -0.94 -16.00 -4.85
N PRO A 26 -1.58 -16.88 -5.64
CA PRO A 26 -2.91 -17.39 -5.36
C PRO A 26 -3.01 -18.12 -4.00
N ASN A 27 -4.07 -17.83 -3.24
CA ASN A 27 -4.43 -18.61 -2.06
C ASN A 27 -5.36 -19.77 -2.46
N TYR A 28 -4.84 -20.99 -2.54
CA TYR A 28 -5.62 -22.15 -2.97
C TYR A 28 -6.72 -22.56 -1.99
N GLU A 29 -6.73 -22.06 -0.75
CA GLU A 29 -7.83 -22.25 0.20
C GLU A 29 -9.13 -21.57 -0.25
N GLU A 30 -9.03 -20.58 -1.15
CA GLU A 30 -10.19 -19.90 -1.71
C GLU A 30 -11.02 -20.78 -2.65
N ILE A 31 -10.44 -21.87 -3.22
CA ILE A 31 -11.14 -22.79 -4.12
C ILE A 31 -12.46 -23.27 -3.52
N LYS A 32 -12.48 -23.57 -2.23
CA LYS A 32 -13.67 -24.06 -1.51
C LYS A 32 -14.79 -23.02 -1.34
N LYS A 33 -14.49 -21.72 -1.51
CA LYS A 33 -15.47 -20.64 -1.42
C LYS A 33 -16.33 -20.53 -2.69
N TYR A 34 -15.87 -21.07 -3.82
CA TYR A 34 -16.58 -21.00 -5.11
C TYR A 34 -17.70 -22.07 -5.20
N THR A 35 -18.77 -21.88 -4.47
CA THR A 35 -19.88 -22.84 -4.37
C THR A 35 -20.99 -22.62 -5.43
N GLY A 36 -20.94 -21.50 -6.14
CA GLY A 36 -21.93 -21.12 -7.15
C GLY A 36 -21.62 -21.58 -8.57
N VAL A 37 -22.08 -20.82 -9.55
CA VAL A 37 -21.88 -21.09 -10.98
C VAL A 37 -20.46 -20.78 -11.45
N LEU A 38 -19.81 -19.81 -10.84
CA LEU A 38 -18.42 -19.47 -11.12
C LEU A 38 -17.49 -20.54 -10.52
N LYS A 39 -16.58 -21.05 -11.35
CA LYS A 39 -15.60 -22.07 -10.94
C LYS A 39 -14.19 -21.50 -10.97
N PRO A 40 -13.37 -21.75 -9.95
CA PRO A 40 -12.01 -21.22 -9.84
C PRO A 40 -11.00 -22.02 -10.68
N ARG A 41 -11.23 -22.14 -11.98
CA ARG A 41 -10.42 -22.97 -12.89
C ARG A 41 -8.96 -22.57 -12.94
N ASN A 42 -8.69 -21.27 -12.86
CA ASN A 42 -7.35 -20.71 -12.76
C ASN A 42 -6.61 -21.19 -11.49
N PHE A 43 -7.24 -21.13 -10.32
CA PHE A 43 -6.69 -21.66 -9.06
C PHE A 43 -6.44 -23.17 -9.14
N GLU A 44 -7.39 -23.93 -9.68
CA GLU A 44 -7.26 -25.39 -9.86
C GLU A 44 -6.06 -25.73 -10.76
N ILE A 45 -5.87 -24.99 -11.87
CA ILE A 45 -4.75 -25.19 -12.80
C ILE A 45 -3.42 -24.79 -12.16
N PHE A 46 -3.34 -23.66 -11.49
CA PHE A 46 -2.12 -23.19 -10.84
C PHE A 46 -1.71 -24.10 -9.69
N LYS A 47 -2.67 -24.53 -8.88
CA LYS A 47 -2.45 -25.51 -7.81
C LYS A 47 -1.86 -26.79 -8.35
N LYS A 48 -2.47 -27.39 -9.39
CA LYS A 48 -1.98 -28.60 -10.04
C LYS A 48 -0.55 -28.43 -10.56
N ARG A 49 -0.21 -27.31 -11.21
CA ARG A 49 1.15 -27.03 -11.68
C ARG A 49 2.16 -26.93 -10.54
N LEU A 50 1.76 -26.34 -9.43
CA LEU A 50 2.61 -26.25 -8.25
C LEU A 50 2.84 -27.65 -7.61
N GLU A 51 1.80 -28.50 -7.57
CA GLU A 51 1.89 -29.90 -7.15
C GLU A 51 2.84 -30.70 -8.03
N GLU A 52 2.73 -30.55 -9.37
CA GLU A 52 3.62 -31.20 -10.36
C GLU A 52 5.06 -30.72 -10.22
N ALA A 53 5.29 -29.48 -9.79
CA ALA A 53 6.62 -28.92 -9.50
C ALA A 53 7.19 -29.38 -8.13
N GLY A 54 6.41 -30.11 -7.31
CA GLY A 54 6.81 -30.55 -5.98
C GLY A 54 6.94 -29.42 -4.95
N MET A 55 6.24 -28.30 -5.14
CA MET A 55 6.38 -27.08 -4.32
C MET A 55 5.10 -26.69 -3.58
N ILE A 56 4.09 -27.55 -3.54
CA ILE A 56 2.77 -27.21 -2.98
C ILE A 56 2.84 -26.81 -1.51
N ASP A 57 3.75 -27.37 -0.73
CA ASP A 57 3.94 -27.05 0.68
C ASP A 57 4.44 -25.60 0.90
N GLN A 58 4.97 -24.95 -0.13
CA GLN A 58 5.45 -23.57 -0.10
C GLN A 58 4.38 -22.55 -0.56
N ALA A 59 3.19 -23.01 -0.97
CA ALA A 59 2.15 -22.14 -1.54
C ALA A 59 1.77 -20.96 -0.60
N HIS A 60 1.65 -21.24 0.69
CA HIS A 60 1.35 -20.22 1.70
C HIS A 60 2.48 -19.18 1.82
N ASP A 61 3.73 -19.62 1.81
CA ASP A 61 4.89 -18.73 1.91
C ASP A 61 4.98 -17.82 0.68
N PHE A 62 4.71 -18.34 -0.52
CA PHE A 62 4.65 -17.55 -1.75
C PHE A 62 3.54 -16.49 -1.69
N MET A 63 2.35 -16.86 -1.19
CA MET A 63 1.25 -15.93 -1.00
C MET A 63 1.62 -14.83 0.00
N MET A 64 2.16 -15.19 1.17
CA MET A 64 2.53 -14.22 2.20
C MET A 64 3.68 -13.32 1.76
N ALA A 65 4.71 -13.84 1.10
CA ALA A 65 5.84 -13.04 0.64
C ALA A 65 5.41 -12.04 -0.44
N SER A 66 4.71 -12.51 -1.48
CA SER A 66 4.21 -11.65 -2.55
C SER A 66 3.17 -10.64 -2.06
N GLY A 67 2.30 -11.06 -1.14
CA GLY A 67 1.24 -10.21 -0.60
C GLY A 67 1.77 -9.10 0.32
N LYS A 68 2.72 -9.39 1.19
CA LYS A 68 3.40 -8.36 1.99
C LYS A 68 4.18 -7.38 1.12
N TRP A 69 4.82 -7.88 0.07
CA TRP A 69 5.48 -7.04 -0.92
C TRP A 69 4.47 -6.14 -1.66
N SER A 70 3.35 -6.70 -2.09
CA SER A 70 2.24 -5.95 -2.69
C SER A 70 1.74 -4.83 -1.77
N ALA A 71 1.54 -5.10 -0.47
CA ALA A 71 1.12 -4.09 0.49
C ALA A 71 2.12 -2.93 0.62
N LEU A 72 3.43 -3.22 0.61
CA LEU A 72 4.47 -2.18 0.61
C LEU A 72 4.47 -1.34 -0.67
N LEU A 73 4.22 -1.96 -1.82
CA LEU A 73 4.12 -1.27 -3.10
C LEU A 73 2.85 -0.39 -3.18
N TYR A 74 1.71 -0.87 -2.66
CA TYR A 74 0.50 -0.06 -2.50
C TYR A 74 0.76 1.17 -1.64
N ARG A 75 1.46 0.98 -0.51
CA ARG A 75 1.86 2.09 0.34
C ARG A 75 2.70 3.11 -0.43
N ALA A 76 3.73 2.65 -1.14
CA ALA A 76 4.62 3.54 -1.91
C ALA A 76 3.86 4.34 -2.97
N ASP A 77 2.94 3.70 -3.71
CA ASP A 77 2.11 4.34 -4.72
C ASP A 77 1.14 5.37 -4.11
N ILE A 78 0.44 5.01 -3.03
CA ILE A 78 -0.49 5.91 -2.34
C ILE A 78 0.26 7.12 -1.78
N GLU A 79 1.36 6.90 -1.08
CA GLU A 79 2.18 7.98 -0.54
C GLU A 79 2.76 8.90 -1.63
N MET A 80 3.08 8.36 -2.82
CA MET A 80 3.53 9.16 -3.96
C MET A 80 2.42 10.08 -4.48
N ASN A 81 1.18 9.60 -4.53
CA ASN A 81 0.02 10.45 -4.83
C ASN A 81 -0.15 11.56 -3.79
N LEU A 82 -0.08 11.21 -2.51
CA LEU A 82 -0.26 12.14 -1.40
C LEU A 82 0.84 13.22 -1.30
N ARG A 83 2.05 12.91 -1.77
CA ARG A 83 3.18 13.88 -1.83
C ARG A 83 3.08 14.83 -3.02
N THR A 84 2.21 14.56 -3.98
CA THR A 84 2.11 15.38 -5.19
C THR A 84 1.22 16.59 -4.92
N PRO A 85 1.75 17.82 -4.91
CA PRO A 85 0.95 19.02 -4.72
C PRO A 85 -0.15 19.14 -5.77
N GLU A 86 -1.33 19.59 -5.35
CA GLU A 86 -2.51 19.80 -6.22
C GLU A 86 -3.01 18.52 -6.93
N TRP A 87 -2.61 17.34 -6.45
CA TRP A 87 -3.09 16.07 -6.99
C TRP A 87 -4.52 15.78 -6.52
N GLY A 88 -5.42 15.47 -7.44
CA GLY A 88 -6.85 15.30 -7.14
C GLY A 88 -7.21 14.00 -6.42
N GLY A 89 -6.29 13.04 -6.33
CA GLY A 89 -6.51 11.77 -5.64
C GLY A 89 -6.09 10.54 -6.44
N PHE A 90 -6.54 9.38 -6.01
CA PHE A 90 -6.21 8.11 -6.66
C PHE A 90 -7.38 7.13 -6.60
N GLN A 91 -7.37 6.19 -7.52
CA GLN A 91 -8.31 5.08 -7.64
C GLN A 91 -7.54 3.77 -7.64
N LEU A 92 -7.76 2.91 -6.64
CA LEU A 92 -7.10 1.59 -6.58
C LEU A 92 -7.71 0.61 -7.59
N LEU A 93 -6.87 -0.20 -8.21
CA LEU A 93 -7.25 -1.40 -8.94
C LEU A 93 -6.34 -2.55 -8.50
N ASP A 94 -6.76 -3.30 -7.51
CA ASP A 94 -8.03 -3.20 -6.82
C ASP A 94 -7.85 -3.43 -5.31
N LEU A 95 -8.81 -3.04 -4.49
CA LEU A 95 -8.82 -3.41 -3.07
C LEU A 95 -9.02 -4.92 -2.90
N GLN A 96 -9.73 -5.55 -3.82
CA GLN A 96 -10.04 -6.98 -3.84
C GLN A 96 -9.58 -7.64 -5.14
N ASP A 97 -9.46 -8.95 -5.14
CA ASP A 97 -9.20 -9.71 -6.35
C ASP A 97 -10.38 -9.61 -7.31
N TYR A 98 -10.06 -9.52 -8.61
CA TYR A 98 -11.05 -9.50 -9.66
C TYR A 98 -11.16 -10.88 -10.36
N PRO A 99 -12.20 -11.68 -10.05
CA PRO A 99 -12.32 -13.02 -10.60
C PRO A 99 -12.71 -13.05 -12.10
N GLY A 100 -13.07 -11.90 -12.68
CA GLY A 100 -13.36 -11.77 -14.10
C GLY A 100 -12.13 -11.88 -15.01
N GLN A 101 -10.93 -11.67 -14.46
CA GLN A 101 -9.66 -11.91 -15.12
C GLN A 101 -8.92 -13.04 -14.42
N GLY A 102 -8.46 -14.02 -15.20
CA GLY A 102 -7.90 -15.27 -14.66
C GLY A 102 -6.65 -15.13 -13.80
N SER A 103 -6.02 -13.95 -13.75
CA SER A 103 -4.80 -13.68 -12.98
C SER A 103 -4.81 -12.33 -12.25
N ALA A 104 -5.97 -11.69 -12.08
CA ALA A 104 -6.09 -10.41 -11.39
C ALA A 104 -6.16 -10.59 -9.85
N TYR A 105 -5.11 -11.20 -9.27
CA TYR A 105 -4.94 -11.38 -7.81
C TYR A 105 -4.21 -10.20 -7.20
N VAL A 106 -4.69 -9.00 -7.46
CA VAL A 106 -4.03 -7.76 -7.07
C VAL A 106 -4.57 -7.17 -5.76
N GLY A 107 -5.64 -7.75 -5.22
CA GLY A 107 -6.30 -7.25 -4.02
C GLY A 107 -5.57 -7.59 -2.71
N ILE A 108 -5.72 -6.71 -1.75
CA ILE A 108 -5.42 -6.98 -0.32
C ILE A 108 -6.50 -7.90 0.27
N LEU A 109 -7.71 -7.81 -0.27
CA LEU A 109 -8.82 -8.71 -0.01
C LEU A 109 -8.95 -9.74 -1.13
N ASP A 110 -9.53 -10.88 -0.82
CA ASP A 110 -9.88 -11.88 -1.83
C ASP A 110 -11.14 -11.49 -2.62
N ALA A 111 -11.53 -12.31 -3.59
CA ALA A 111 -12.72 -12.06 -4.44
C ALA A 111 -14.05 -12.07 -3.66
N PHE A 112 -14.06 -12.45 -2.39
CA PHE A 112 -15.21 -12.47 -1.51
C PHE A 112 -15.18 -11.34 -0.46
N MET A 113 -14.29 -10.36 -0.63
CA MET A 113 -14.08 -9.24 0.32
C MET A 113 -13.54 -9.68 1.68
N GLU A 114 -12.96 -10.87 1.78
CA GLU A 114 -12.33 -11.34 3.00
C GLU A 114 -10.81 -11.02 3.01
N SER A 115 -10.29 -10.74 4.20
CA SER A 115 -8.86 -10.42 4.36
C SER A 115 -7.99 -11.63 4.00
N LYS A 116 -6.96 -11.40 3.20
CA LYS A 116 -5.89 -12.38 2.95
C LYS A 116 -4.86 -12.45 4.09
N GLY A 117 -4.99 -11.63 5.13
CA GLY A 117 -4.03 -11.58 6.25
C GLY A 117 -2.69 -10.93 5.92
N LEU A 118 -2.62 -10.13 4.86
CA LEU A 118 -1.37 -9.54 4.34
C LEU A 118 -0.96 -8.28 5.11
N ILE A 119 -1.93 -7.50 5.55
CA ILE A 119 -1.77 -6.25 6.28
C ILE A 119 -2.98 -6.04 7.19
N ALA A 120 -2.78 -5.49 8.37
CA ALA A 120 -3.87 -5.14 9.27
C ALA A 120 -4.56 -3.84 8.82
N PRO A 121 -5.87 -3.66 9.08
CA PRO A 121 -6.57 -2.41 8.77
C PRO A 121 -5.93 -1.18 9.40
N GLU A 122 -5.39 -1.30 10.61
CA GLU A 122 -4.70 -0.24 11.33
C GLU A 122 -3.42 0.19 10.58
N GLU A 123 -2.64 -0.78 10.08
CA GLU A 123 -1.44 -0.51 9.30
C GLU A 123 -1.76 0.14 7.95
N TRP A 124 -2.84 -0.31 7.28
CA TRP A 124 -3.33 0.30 6.04
C TRP A 124 -3.70 1.77 6.24
N ARG A 125 -4.32 2.10 7.37
CA ARG A 125 -4.71 3.47 7.70
C ARG A 125 -3.52 4.41 7.97
N HIS A 126 -2.32 3.91 8.20
CA HIS A 126 -1.14 4.75 8.35
C HIS A 126 -0.78 5.53 7.08
N PHE A 127 -1.19 5.06 5.90
CA PHE A 127 -0.91 5.69 4.60
C PHE A 127 -2.17 5.91 3.75
N CYS A 128 -3.34 5.50 4.22
CA CYS A 128 -4.61 5.66 3.52
C CYS A 128 -5.69 6.11 4.53
N SER A 129 -5.61 7.36 4.95
CA SER A 129 -6.54 8.02 5.86
C SER A 129 -6.63 9.51 5.53
N GLU A 130 -7.50 10.23 6.22
CA GLU A 130 -7.73 11.67 6.00
C GLU A 130 -6.50 12.54 6.28
N VAL A 131 -5.66 12.13 7.23
CA VAL A 131 -4.41 12.81 7.58
C VAL A 131 -3.29 11.80 7.57
N VAL A 132 -2.29 12.02 6.71
CA VAL A 132 -1.15 11.11 6.56
C VAL A 132 0.16 11.88 6.71
N PRO A 133 0.96 11.60 7.73
CA PRO A 133 2.34 12.07 7.80
C PRO A 133 3.21 11.27 6.82
N LEU A 134 3.93 11.98 5.97
CA LEU A 134 4.77 11.45 4.90
C LEU A 134 6.24 11.72 5.23
N PHE A 135 7.04 10.67 5.40
CA PHE A 135 8.48 10.82 5.57
C PHE A 135 9.17 10.80 4.21
N CYS A 136 9.62 11.96 3.75
CA CYS A 136 10.21 12.18 2.44
C CYS A 136 11.73 12.05 2.51
N THR A 137 12.28 11.05 1.82
CA THR A 137 13.71 10.76 1.73
C THR A 137 14.13 10.61 0.26
N GLU A 138 15.41 10.78 -0.01
CA GLU A 138 15.95 10.60 -1.38
C GLU A 138 15.87 9.14 -1.84
N LYS A 139 15.97 8.17 -0.91
CA LYS A 139 15.99 6.74 -1.22
C LYS A 139 15.39 5.92 -0.08
N PHE A 140 15.00 4.70 -0.38
CA PHE A 140 14.40 3.77 0.60
C PHE A 140 15.44 2.97 1.40
N CYS A 141 16.64 2.78 0.85
CA CYS A 141 17.67 1.97 1.48
C CYS A 141 18.90 2.81 1.81
N TRP A 142 19.38 2.71 3.04
CA TRP A 142 20.52 3.44 3.57
C TRP A 142 21.53 2.44 4.12
N THR A 143 22.82 2.74 3.95
CA THR A 143 23.90 1.97 4.55
C THR A 143 24.31 2.57 5.89
N ASN A 144 25.02 1.81 6.71
CA ASN A 144 25.40 2.22 8.07
C ASN A 144 26.47 3.32 8.13
N ASP A 145 27.08 3.66 7.01
CA ASP A 145 28.05 4.74 6.85
C ASP A 145 27.42 6.03 6.26
N GLU A 146 26.12 6.00 6.00
CA GLU A 146 25.37 7.15 5.51
C GLU A 146 24.57 7.83 6.64
N GLU A 147 24.34 9.12 6.49
CA GLU A 147 23.47 9.88 7.38
C GLU A 147 22.03 9.88 6.80
N LEU A 148 21.08 9.34 7.58
CA LEU A 148 19.65 9.38 7.22
C LEU A 148 19.14 10.80 7.38
N THR A 149 18.75 11.40 6.26
CA THR A 149 18.11 12.71 6.22
C THR A 149 16.75 12.63 5.55
N GLY A 150 15.83 13.47 5.96
CA GLY A 150 14.50 13.52 5.36
C GLY A 150 13.66 14.66 5.94
N GLU A 151 12.56 14.92 5.28
CA GLU A 151 11.57 15.91 5.67
C GLU A 151 10.25 15.20 5.97
N VAL A 152 9.41 15.82 6.80
CA VAL A 152 8.06 15.32 7.07
C VAL A 152 7.07 16.28 6.44
N GLU A 153 6.28 15.77 5.52
CA GLU A 153 5.11 16.43 4.95
C GLU A 153 3.85 15.87 5.56
N ILE A 154 2.76 16.61 5.54
CA ILE A 154 1.45 16.15 6.03
C ILE A 154 0.44 16.32 4.91
N ALA A 155 -0.10 15.24 4.40
CA ALA A 155 -1.28 15.29 3.55
C ALA A 155 -2.52 15.42 4.43
N ASN A 156 -3.29 16.51 4.26
CA ASN A 156 -4.46 16.80 5.07
C ASN A 156 -5.74 16.89 4.22
N TYR A 157 -6.42 15.79 4.07
CA TYR A 157 -7.73 15.70 3.42
C TYR A 157 -8.90 15.69 4.43
N SER A 158 -8.62 16.04 5.70
CA SER A 158 -9.66 16.13 6.72
C SER A 158 -10.53 17.40 6.56
N GLU A 159 -11.58 17.51 7.34
CA GLU A 159 -12.54 18.64 7.29
C GLU A 159 -12.00 19.95 7.90
N SER A 160 -10.75 19.97 8.41
CA SER A 160 -10.23 21.13 9.14
C SER A 160 -8.72 21.31 9.02
N ASP A 161 -8.28 22.54 9.25
CA ASP A 161 -6.86 22.86 9.38
C ASP A 161 -6.24 22.18 10.60
N LEU A 162 -4.97 21.84 10.50
CA LEU A 162 -4.16 21.26 11.59
C LEU A 162 -3.28 22.33 12.28
N ASN A 163 -3.52 23.62 12.02
CA ASN A 163 -2.75 24.72 12.59
C ASN A 163 -2.79 24.71 14.11
N GLY A 164 -1.64 24.79 14.76
CA GLY A 164 -1.51 24.72 16.21
C GLY A 164 -1.55 23.30 16.80
N LYS A 165 -1.72 22.27 15.97
CA LYS A 165 -1.50 20.88 16.37
C LYS A 165 0.00 20.55 16.39
N GLN A 166 0.34 19.36 16.85
CA GLN A 166 1.71 18.88 16.95
C GLN A 166 1.85 17.50 16.34
N LEU A 167 2.95 17.29 15.63
CA LEU A 167 3.41 15.97 15.18
C LEU A 167 4.48 15.47 16.15
N SER A 168 4.24 14.32 16.77
CA SER A 168 5.24 13.62 17.56
C SER A 168 5.92 12.54 16.71
N TRP A 169 7.23 12.42 16.83
CA TRP A 169 7.98 11.36 16.16
C TRP A 169 8.89 10.63 17.14
N VAL A 170 9.18 9.38 16.84
CA VAL A 170 10.06 8.51 17.63
C VAL A 170 10.91 7.68 16.66
N LEU A 171 12.22 7.69 16.86
CA LEU A 171 13.15 6.80 16.17
C LEU A 171 13.48 5.62 17.09
N THR A 172 13.31 4.41 16.60
CA THR A 172 13.61 3.18 17.33
C THR A 172 14.56 2.28 16.56
N ASP A 173 15.33 1.46 17.28
CA ASP A 173 16.11 0.38 16.69
C ASP A 173 15.23 -0.86 16.39
N SER A 174 15.85 -1.93 15.84
CA SER A 174 15.18 -3.20 15.53
C SER A 174 14.63 -3.93 16.77
N LYS A 175 15.05 -3.53 17.97
CA LYS A 175 14.58 -4.06 19.27
C LYS A 175 13.51 -3.17 19.91
N GLN A 176 12.99 -2.18 19.18
CA GLN A 176 12.03 -1.18 19.66
C GLN A 176 12.58 -0.27 20.79
N GLN A 177 13.90 -0.16 20.91
CA GLN A 177 14.50 0.79 21.84
C GLN A 177 14.50 2.18 21.23
N VAL A 178 14.03 3.18 22.00
CA VAL A 178 13.99 4.56 21.53
C VAL A 178 15.41 5.10 21.42
N LEU A 179 15.81 5.49 20.22
CA LEU A 179 17.09 6.15 19.93
C LEU A 179 16.95 7.66 20.02
N ASP A 180 15.83 8.19 19.49
CA ASP A 180 15.55 9.62 19.53
C ASP A 180 14.03 9.86 19.39
N LYS A 181 13.57 11.07 19.75
CA LYS A 181 12.17 11.50 19.64
C LYS A 181 12.06 13.00 19.65
N GLY A 182 10.98 13.50 19.08
CA GLY A 182 10.73 14.93 19.09
C GLY A 182 9.27 15.28 18.80
N VAL A 183 9.01 16.59 18.81
CA VAL A 183 7.69 17.16 18.53
C VAL A 183 7.89 18.34 17.60
N LEU A 184 7.11 18.40 16.55
CA LEU A 184 7.10 19.48 15.57
C LEU A 184 5.74 20.20 15.60
N PRO A 185 5.71 21.54 15.61
CA PRO A 185 4.45 22.27 15.46
C PRO A 185 3.96 22.14 14.01
N LEU A 186 2.66 22.01 13.82
CA LEU A 186 2.04 21.96 12.51
C LEU A 186 1.49 23.32 12.09
N GLN A 187 1.66 23.64 10.81
CA GLN A 187 1.04 24.74 10.09
C GLN A 187 0.58 24.16 8.75
N VAL A 188 -0.55 23.47 8.75
CA VAL A 188 -1.08 22.68 7.63
C VAL A 188 -2.56 23.01 7.49
N ASN A 189 -2.96 23.49 6.32
CA ASN A 189 -4.35 23.80 6.04
C ASN A 189 -5.09 22.57 5.52
N GLN A 190 -6.40 22.66 5.48
CA GLN A 190 -7.22 21.69 4.78
C GLN A 190 -6.85 21.69 3.28
N GLY A 191 -6.62 20.53 2.71
CA GLY A 191 -6.28 20.36 1.29
C GLY A 191 -4.78 20.48 0.97
N ASP A 192 -3.93 20.66 2.00
CA ASP A 192 -2.47 20.60 1.85
C ASP A 192 -2.01 19.14 1.74
#